data_190440940690f65f8ee8fd035cd0fd2c
#
_entry.id   190440940690f65f8ee8fd035cd0fd2c
#
_cell.length_a   1.000
_cell.length_b   1.000
_cell.length_c   1.000
_cell.angle_alpha   90.00
_cell.angle_beta   90.00
_cell.angle_gamma   90.00
#
_symmetry.space_group_name_H-M   'P 1'
#
loop_
_entity.id
_entity.type
_entity.pdbx_description
1 polymer ?
#
loop_
_entity_poly.entity_id
_entity_poly.type
_entity_poly.pdbx_seq_one_letter_code
_entity_poly.pdbx_strand_id
1 'polypeptide(L)'
;MSDNHHDDRWKAAHFEGPDRIPVGAYFLPATWMQYRQELDALVARHPILFGPQNAAGRDYDAVGGRYAQGRHVDEWGCVWDNVRQGCDAIVTGHPVPTRESVHTLKPPPPGGGLPHGFMWLRLADLRGFEEIMMDFAEEPPELQQLIDIVRDYNVQEMRRIVEGCQDWMVYVGDDLGMQQALAIRPDEWRKYLKPCYQAIYAIPHAAEKSVYMHTDGHILPIIPDLIECGVNVVNPQFRANSLNGLVAACKGRVCVDLDLDRQMFPFCSPSEVDDHVRECVEKLGSPNGGLWLKAECGPDMPLENIEAVCTALEKYGGYLA
;
A
#
# COMPACT_ATOMS: atom_id res chain seq x y z
N MET A 1 -10.77 10.18 -23.08
CA MET A 1 -9.41 9.80 -22.63
C MET A 1 -9.43 8.80 -21.43
N SER A 2 -10.59 8.40 -20.91
CA SER A 2 -10.68 7.49 -19.76
C SER A 2 -10.50 6.00 -20.10
N ASP A 3 -10.76 5.56 -21.31
CA ASP A 3 -10.72 4.13 -21.65
C ASP A 3 -9.31 3.54 -21.78
N ASN A 4 -8.34 4.29 -22.32
CA ASN A 4 -7.00 3.74 -22.55
C ASN A 4 -6.18 3.52 -21.26
N HIS A 5 -6.40 4.33 -20.20
CA HIS A 5 -5.66 4.19 -18.96
C HIS A 5 -6.09 2.94 -18.15
N HIS A 6 -7.37 2.59 -18.21
CA HIS A 6 -7.89 1.38 -17.57
C HIS A 6 -7.37 0.15 -18.30
N ASP A 7 -7.33 0.17 -19.61
CA ASP A 7 -6.83 -0.91 -20.45
C ASP A 7 -5.34 -1.18 -20.21
N ASP A 8 -4.49 -0.15 -20.15
CA ASP A 8 -3.05 -0.30 -19.87
C ASP A 8 -2.77 -0.87 -18.47
N ARG A 9 -3.53 -0.48 -17.45
CA ARG A 9 -3.38 -1.06 -16.12
C ARG A 9 -3.75 -2.53 -16.11
N TRP A 10 -4.84 -2.88 -16.74
CA TRP A 10 -5.28 -4.26 -16.85
C TRP A 10 -4.28 -5.10 -17.64
N LYS A 11 -3.87 -4.63 -18.83
CA LYS A 11 -2.88 -5.30 -19.68
C LYS A 11 -1.54 -5.49 -18.95
N ALA A 12 -1.05 -4.46 -18.27
CA ALA A 12 0.20 -4.55 -17.53
C ALA A 12 0.11 -5.56 -16.37
N ALA A 13 -1.01 -5.57 -15.63
CA ALA A 13 -1.24 -6.52 -14.53
C ALA A 13 -1.30 -7.98 -15.01
N HIS A 14 -1.78 -8.22 -16.24
CA HIS A 14 -1.98 -9.55 -16.83
C HIS A 14 -0.91 -9.93 -17.86
N PHE A 15 0.12 -9.11 -18.04
CA PHE A 15 1.20 -9.34 -19.02
C PHE A 15 0.71 -9.43 -20.47
N GLU A 16 -0.26 -8.60 -20.85
CA GLU A 16 -0.91 -8.58 -22.17
C GLU A 16 -0.48 -7.41 -23.05
N GLY A 17 0.75 -6.92 -22.88
CA GLY A 17 1.34 -5.90 -23.74
C GLY A 17 0.61 -4.56 -23.66
N PRO A 18 0.76 -3.80 -22.56
CA PRO A 18 0.22 -2.44 -22.48
C PRO A 18 0.93 -1.51 -23.45
N ASP A 19 0.22 -0.47 -23.90
CA ASP A 19 0.82 0.57 -24.77
C ASP A 19 1.70 1.53 -23.96
N ARG A 20 1.47 1.60 -22.64
CA ARG A 20 2.19 2.47 -21.69
C ARG A 20 2.41 1.78 -20.35
N ILE A 21 3.45 2.21 -19.64
CA ILE A 21 3.61 1.89 -18.22
C ILE A 21 2.61 2.76 -17.43
N PRO A 22 1.68 2.19 -16.67
CA PRO A 22 0.83 2.95 -15.77
C PRO A 22 1.66 3.70 -14.73
N VAL A 23 1.40 4.98 -14.56
CA VAL A 23 2.13 5.85 -13.64
C VAL A 23 1.19 6.61 -12.73
N GLY A 24 1.63 6.96 -11.52
CA GLY A 24 0.87 7.75 -10.58
C GLY A 24 1.74 8.49 -9.58
N ALA A 25 1.29 9.66 -9.15
CA ALA A 25 1.90 10.41 -8.05
C ALA A 25 0.82 10.76 -7.02
N TYR A 26 1.18 10.68 -5.76
CA TYR A 26 0.29 10.91 -4.62
C TYR A 26 0.95 11.88 -3.64
N PHE A 27 0.13 12.74 -3.03
CA PHE A 27 0.60 13.71 -2.06
C PHE A 27 -0.05 13.45 -0.71
N LEU A 28 0.75 13.35 0.33
CA LEU A 28 0.22 13.29 1.69
C LEU A 28 -0.56 14.57 2.03
N PRO A 29 -1.56 14.52 2.92
CA PRO A 29 -2.27 15.72 3.34
C PRO A 29 -1.34 16.83 3.83
N ALA A 30 -0.27 16.48 4.57
CA ALA A 30 0.74 17.43 5.03
C ALA A 30 1.47 18.14 3.88
N THR A 31 1.65 17.49 2.72
CA THR A 31 2.26 18.09 1.52
C THR A 31 1.33 19.15 0.93
N TRP A 32 0.01 18.86 0.85
CA TRP A 32 -1.00 19.82 0.43
C TRP A 32 -1.07 21.03 1.38
N MET A 33 -1.02 20.79 2.69
CA MET A 33 -1.00 21.86 3.71
C MET A 33 0.22 22.76 3.58
N GLN A 34 1.36 22.19 3.22
CA GLN A 34 2.62 22.92 3.09
C GLN A 34 2.68 23.78 1.84
N TYR A 35 2.38 23.22 0.66
CA TYR A 35 2.60 23.87 -0.63
C TYR A 35 1.35 24.54 -1.23
N ARG A 36 0.17 24.19 -0.76
CA ARG A 36 -1.10 24.88 -1.09
C ARG A 36 -1.26 25.16 -2.59
N GLN A 37 -1.42 26.41 -2.98
CA GLN A 37 -1.61 26.84 -4.37
C GLN A 37 -0.41 26.53 -5.28
N GLU A 38 0.80 26.45 -4.74
CA GLU A 38 1.99 26.08 -5.52
C GLU A 38 1.90 24.63 -5.98
N LEU A 39 1.40 23.73 -5.12
CA LEU A 39 1.16 22.33 -5.48
C LEU A 39 -0.03 22.19 -6.46
N ASP A 40 -1.11 22.98 -6.30
CA ASP A 40 -2.19 23.01 -7.29
C ASP A 40 -1.68 23.45 -8.67
N ALA A 41 -0.82 24.47 -8.71
CA ALA A 41 -0.22 24.94 -9.96
C ALA A 41 0.71 23.88 -10.60
N LEU A 42 1.45 23.13 -9.77
CA LEU A 42 2.26 22.01 -10.22
C LEU A 42 1.37 20.91 -10.80
N VAL A 43 0.39 20.45 -10.06
CA VAL A 43 -0.54 19.37 -10.49
C VAL A 43 -1.24 19.73 -11.80
N ALA A 44 -1.61 20.99 -12.00
CA ALA A 44 -2.25 21.46 -13.24
C ALA A 44 -1.32 21.39 -14.47
N ARG A 45 0.00 21.36 -14.29
CA ARG A 45 0.97 21.18 -15.39
C ARG A 45 1.14 19.71 -15.82
N HIS A 46 0.65 18.76 -15.02
CA HIS A 46 0.80 17.33 -15.24
C HIS A 46 -0.55 16.62 -15.46
N PRO A 47 -1.29 16.97 -16.54
CA PRO A 47 -2.62 16.40 -16.79
C PRO A 47 -2.62 14.90 -17.13
N ILE A 48 -1.49 14.33 -17.51
CA ILE A 48 -1.35 12.87 -17.76
C ILE A 48 -1.46 12.11 -16.46
N LEU A 49 -0.82 12.62 -15.39
CA LEU A 49 -0.85 11.99 -14.06
C LEU A 49 -2.18 12.24 -13.33
N PHE A 50 -2.69 13.47 -13.39
CA PHE A 50 -3.76 13.91 -12.50
C PHE A 50 -5.10 14.19 -13.21
N GLY A 51 -5.11 14.16 -14.54
CA GLY A 51 -6.29 14.59 -15.29
C GLY A 51 -6.60 16.08 -15.11
N PRO A 52 -7.76 16.54 -15.62
CA PRO A 52 -8.22 17.92 -15.42
C PRO A 52 -8.48 18.18 -13.93
N GLN A 53 -7.83 19.20 -13.36
CA GLN A 53 -7.96 19.58 -11.97
C GLN A 53 -8.80 20.85 -11.79
N ASN A 54 -9.60 20.88 -10.75
CA ASN A 54 -10.29 22.08 -10.28
C ASN A 54 -9.90 22.37 -8.83
N ALA A 55 -9.01 23.34 -8.64
CA ALA A 55 -8.55 23.79 -7.34
C ALA A 55 -9.44 24.83 -6.68
N ALA A 56 -10.51 25.29 -7.34
CA ALA A 56 -11.38 26.35 -6.84
C ALA A 56 -12.02 25.95 -5.51
N GLY A 57 -11.70 26.68 -4.44
CA GLY A 57 -12.27 26.45 -3.12
C GLY A 57 -11.66 25.29 -2.34
N ARG A 58 -10.52 24.75 -2.73
CA ARG A 58 -9.83 23.71 -1.96
C ARG A 58 -9.44 24.23 -0.58
N ASP A 59 -9.91 23.56 0.44
CA ASP A 59 -9.45 23.78 1.83
C ASP A 59 -8.30 22.83 2.12
N TYR A 60 -7.07 23.36 2.15
CA TYR A 60 -5.86 22.57 2.35
C TYR A 60 -5.69 22.10 3.80
N ASP A 61 -6.42 22.70 4.75
CA ASP A 61 -6.34 22.38 6.17
C ASP A 61 -7.46 21.42 6.60
N ALA A 62 -8.43 21.13 5.73
CA ALA A 62 -9.49 20.17 5.96
C ALA A 62 -8.96 18.74 5.82
N VAL A 63 -8.44 18.20 6.91
CA VAL A 63 -7.88 16.85 7.00
C VAL A 63 -8.75 16.02 7.94
N GLY A 64 -9.18 14.86 7.50
CA GLY A 64 -10.04 13.96 8.27
C GLY A 64 -9.41 12.59 8.57
N GLY A 65 -10.16 11.79 9.33
CA GLY A 65 -9.75 10.41 9.66
C GLY A 65 -8.43 10.36 10.45
N ARG A 66 -7.60 9.38 10.13
CA ARG A 66 -6.31 9.15 10.81
C ARG A 66 -5.29 10.29 10.66
N TYR A 67 -5.51 11.20 9.71
CA TYR A 67 -4.65 12.38 9.48
C TYR A 67 -5.06 13.62 10.30
N ALA A 68 -6.24 13.62 10.92
CA ALA A 68 -6.67 14.71 11.79
C ALA A 68 -5.94 14.64 13.13
N GLN A 69 -5.38 15.77 13.57
CA GLN A 69 -4.75 15.85 14.89
C GLN A 69 -5.77 15.57 16.00
N GLY A 70 -5.35 14.81 17.00
CA GLY A 70 -6.16 14.49 18.17
C GLY A 70 -6.21 13.00 18.44
N ARG A 71 -7.11 12.62 19.32
CA ARG A 71 -7.31 11.24 19.77
C ARG A 71 -8.67 10.73 19.32
N HIS A 72 -8.71 9.49 18.80
CA HIS A 72 -9.94 8.81 18.48
C HIS A 72 -9.86 7.32 18.83
N VAL A 73 -11.00 6.65 18.84
CA VAL A 73 -11.10 5.20 19.04
C VAL A 73 -11.73 4.61 17.80
N ASP A 74 -11.10 3.59 17.22
CA ASP A 74 -11.65 2.90 16.06
C ASP A 74 -12.75 1.89 16.45
N GLU A 75 -13.38 1.28 15.45
CA GLU A 75 -14.47 0.33 15.65
C GLU A 75 -14.04 -0.96 16.39
N TRP A 76 -12.75 -1.29 16.38
CA TRP A 76 -12.18 -2.40 17.13
C TRP A 76 -11.84 -2.04 18.58
N GLY A 77 -11.93 -0.76 18.93
CA GLY A 77 -11.57 -0.26 20.27
C GLY A 77 -10.10 0.15 20.40
N CYS A 78 -9.32 0.17 19.33
CA CYS A 78 -7.95 0.68 19.34
C CYS A 78 -7.97 2.20 19.51
N VAL A 79 -7.11 2.70 20.40
CA VAL A 79 -6.97 4.14 20.62
C VAL A 79 -5.86 4.68 19.74
N TRP A 80 -6.18 5.64 18.92
CA TRP A 80 -5.28 6.31 17.99
C TRP A 80 -4.96 7.72 18.47
N ASP A 81 -3.69 8.07 18.52
CA ASP A 81 -3.21 9.41 18.82
C ASP A 81 -2.48 10.00 17.61
N ASN A 82 -2.92 11.17 17.15
CA ASN A 82 -2.26 11.94 16.13
C ASN A 82 -1.72 13.23 16.73
N VAL A 83 -0.41 13.36 16.75
CA VAL A 83 0.29 14.52 17.32
C VAL A 83 0.44 15.69 16.34
N ARG A 84 0.24 15.45 15.02
CA ARG A 84 0.45 16.43 13.96
C ARG A 84 -0.58 16.32 12.85
N GLN A 85 -1.32 17.40 12.61
CA GLN A 85 -2.27 17.50 11.49
C GLN A 85 -1.61 17.14 10.16
N GLY A 86 -2.28 16.33 9.35
CA GLY A 86 -1.81 15.90 8.03
C GLY A 86 -0.82 14.73 8.03
N CYS A 87 -0.35 14.30 9.22
CA CYS A 87 0.47 13.09 9.39
C CYS A 87 -0.38 11.93 9.91
N ASP A 88 0.14 10.71 9.79
CA ASP A 88 -0.55 9.53 10.28
C ASP A 88 -0.63 9.49 11.81
N ALA A 89 -1.74 8.95 12.31
CA ALA A 89 -1.92 8.60 13.71
C ALA A 89 -1.18 7.29 14.04
N ILE A 90 -0.86 7.11 15.32
CA ILE A 90 -0.30 5.87 15.85
C ILE A 90 -1.25 5.26 16.88
N VAL A 91 -1.28 3.93 17.00
CA VAL A 91 -2.06 3.25 18.02
C VAL A 91 -1.32 3.29 19.34
N THR A 92 -1.99 3.76 20.39
CA THR A 92 -1.45 3.92 21.75
C THR A 92 -2.25 3.18 22.80
N GLY A 93 -3.42 2.67 22.43
CA GLY A 93 -4.25 1.85 23.31
C GLY A 93 -4.80 0.62 22.61
N HIS A 94 -4.58 -0.53 23.24
CA HIS A 94 -4.82 -1.84 22.67
C HIS A 94 -5.97 -2.55 23.42
N PRO A 95 -7.06 -2.97 22.75
CA PRO A 95 -8.20 -3.61 23.40
C PRO A 95 -7.89 -5.03 23.92
N VAL A 96 -6.78 -5.63 23.49
CA VAL A 96 -6.32 -6.96 23.93
C VAL A 96 -5.01 -6.83 24.70
N PRO A 97 -5.01 -6.23 25.91
CA PRO A 97 -3.78 -6.00 26.69
C PRO A 97 -3.16 -7.27 27.27
N THR A 98 -3.94 -8.33 27.44
CA THR A 98 -3.47 -9.64 27.93
C THR A 98 -3.98 -10.76 27.01
N ARG A 99 -3.36 -11.95 27.06
CA ARG A 99 -3.79 -13.12 26.30
C ARG A 99 -5.24 -13.50 26.60
N GLU A 100 -5.62 -13.48 27.86
CA GLU A 100 -6.98 -13.80 28.28
C GLU A 100 -8.04 -12.86 27.71
N SER A 101 -7.64 -11.61 27.39
CA SER A 101 -8.55 -10.63 26.81
C SER A 101 -9.05 -11.04 25.42
N VAL A 102 -8.33 -11.93 24.71
CA VAL A 102 -8.75 -12.47 23.41
C VAL A 102 -10.11 -13.16 23.51
N HIS A 103 -10.37 -13.87 24.62
CA HIS A 103 -11.63 -14.61 24.81
C HIS A 103 -12.88 -13.71 24.86
N THR A 104 -12.69 -12.43 25.13
CA THR A 104 -13.79 -11.44 25.20
C THR A 104 -13.83 -10.48 24.03
N LEU A 105 -12.81 -10.53 23.15
CA LEU A 105 -12.75 -9.68 21.96
C LEU A 105 -13.93 -10.00 21.03
N LYS A 106 -14.63 -8.94 20.61
CA LYS A 106 -15.69 -9.04 19.62
C LYS A 106 -15.33 -8.15 18.44
N PRO A 107 -15.30 -8.70 17.22
CA PRO A 107 -15.13 -7.85 16.05
C PRO A 107 -16.29 -6.87 15.93
N PRO A 108 -16.08 -5.71 15.31
CA PRO A 108 -17.17 -4.77 15.02
C PRO A 108 -18.19 -5.39 14.05
N PRO A 109 -19.39 -4.84 13.94
CA PRO A 109 -20.32 -5.21 12.89
C PRO A 109 -19.68 -5.01 11.50
N PRO A 110 -19.87 -5.95 10.55
CA PRO A 110 -19.35 -5.79 9.20
C PRO A 110 -19.88 -4.52 8.51
N GLY A 111 -19.03 -3.83 7.75
CA GLY A 111 -19.38 -2.61 7.02
C GLY A 111 -18.26 -1.57 6.93
N GLY A 112 -17.19 -1.73 7.69
CA GLY A 112 -16.03 -0.84 7.66
C GLY A 112 -15.08 -1.04 6.48
N GLY A 113 -15.23 -2.12 5.71
CA GLY A 113 -14.31 -2.52 4.66
C GLY A 113 -13.00 -3.11 5.19
N LEU A 114 -11.97 -3.14 4.33
CA LEU A 114 -10.62 -3.54 4.71
C LEU A 114 -9.71 -2.30 4.66
N PRO A 115 -9.56 -1.57 5.75
CA PRO A 115 -8.63 -0.45 5.83
C PRO A 115 -7.19 -0.95 5.69
N HIS A 116 -6.27 -0.04 5.37
CA HIS A 116 -4.85 -0.35 5.42
C HIS A 116 -4.48 -0.94 6.79
N GLY A 117 -3.70 -2.03 6.79
CA GLY A 117 -3.39 -2.76 8.02
C GLY A 117 -4.49 -3.73 8.46
N PHE A 118 -5.20 -4.34 7.50
CA PHE A 118 -6.37 -5.17 7.80
C PHE A 118 -6.07 -6.51 8.49
N MET A 119 -4.87 -7.08 8.34
CA MET A 119 -4.53 -8.38 8.93
C MET A 119 -3.37 -8.31 9.91
N TRP A 120 -2.11 -8.14 9.45
CA TRP A 120 -0.93 -8.12 10.31
C TRP A 120 -0.92 -6.90 11.25
N LEU A 121 -1.05 -5.70 10.68
CA LEU A 121 -1.09 -4.49 11.52
C LEU A 121 -2.29 -4.51 12.46
N ARG A 122 -3.42 -5.07 12.05
CA ARG A 122 -4.59 -5.22 12.95
C ARG A 122 -4.28 -6.08 14.17
N LEU A 123 -3.51 -7.15 14.01
CA LEU A 123 -3.06 -7.95 15.17
C LEU A 123 -2.20 -7.13 16.12
N ALA A 124 -1.26 -6.34 15.56
CA ALA A 124 -0.40 -5.45 16.35
C ALA A 124 -1.21 -4.31 17.00
N ASP A 125 -2.19 -3.74 16.30
CA ASP A 125 -3.07 -2.70 16.84
C ASP A 125 -3.93 -3.21 18.00
N LEU A 126 -4.41 -4.44 17.90
CA LEU A 126 -5.25 -5.04 18.93
C LEU A 126 -4.45 -5.44 20.17
N ARG A 127 -3.27 -6.02 19.99
CA ARG A 127 -2.49 -6.67 21.06
C ARG A 127 -1.37 -5.77 21.61
N GLY A 128 -0.88 -4.82 20.81
CA GLY A 128 0.37 -4.11 21.03
C GLY A 128 1.54 -4.81 20.33
N PHE A 129 2.45 -4.00 19.73
CA PHE A 129 3.53 -4.53 18.91
C PHE A 129 4.47 -5.47 19.70
N GLU A 130 4.90 -5.07 20.90
CA GLU A 130 5.78 -5.88 21.74
C GLU A 130 5.12 -7.21 22.14
N GLU A 131 3.88 -7.14 22.58
CA GLU A 131 3.12 -8.28 23.05
C GLU A 131 2.77 -9.28 21.94
N ILE A 132 2.43 -8.80 20.74
CA ILE A 132 2.18 -9.70 19.60
C ILE A 132 3.46 -10.39 19.12
N MET A 133 4.62 -9.71 19.21
CA MET A 133 5.91 -10.33 18.91
C MET A 133 6.26 -11.44 19.90
N MET A 134 5.97 -11.22 21.20
CA MET A 134 6.11 -12.27 22.21
C MET A 134 5.17 -13.44 21.96
N ASP A 135 3.94 -13.16 21.55
CA ASP A 135 2.97 -14.22 21.24
C ASP A 135 3.41 -15.06 20.03
N PHE A 136 3.99 -14.45 18.99
CA PHE A 136 4.58 -15.23 17.87
C PHE A 136 5.78 -16.07 18.31
N ALA A 137 6.59 -15.58 19.24
CA ALA A 137 7.74 -16.32 19.75
C ALA A 137 7.37 -17.49 20.67
N GLU A 138 6.31 -17.35 21.47
CA GLU A 138 5.87 -18.34 22.47
C GLU A 138 4.75 -19.24 21.98
N GLU A 139 4.06 -18.85 20.90
CA GLU A 139 2.96 -19.59 20.27
C GLU A 139 1.83 -20.04 21.20
N PRO A 140 1.29 -19.16 22.08
CA PRO A 140 0.17 -19.52 22.94
C PRO A 140 -1.10 -19.76 22.10
N PRO A 141 -2.06 -20.56 22.61
CA PRO A 141 -3.30 -20.85 21.86
C PRO A 141 -4.13 -19.60 21.56
N GLU A 142 -4.02 -18.55 22.38
CA GLU A 142 -4.69 -17.26 22.19
C GLU A 142 -4.20 -16.53 20.94
N LEU A 143 -2.96 -16.75 20.50
CA LEU A 143 -2.45 -16.19 19.23
C LEU A 143 -3.28 -16.69 18.05
N GLN A 144 -3.49 -17.99 17.94
CA GLN A 144 -4.30 -18.55 16.86
C GLN A 144 -5.75 -18.07 16.94
N GLN A 145 -6.31 -17.97 18.14
CA GLN A 145 -7.67 -17.45 18.33
C GLN A 145 -7.79 -15.99 17.87
N LEU A 146 -6.83 -15.13 18.21
CA LEU A 146 -6.80 -13.73 17.76
C LEU A 146 -6.72 -13.64 16.24
N ILE A 147 -5.83 -14.43 15.63
CA ILE A 147 -5.66 -14.52 14.17
C ILE A 147 -6.97 -14.95 13.51
N ASP A 148 -7.65 -15.96 14.03
CA ASP A 148 -8.90 -16.47 13.50
C ASP A 148 -10.02 -15.42 13.56
N ILE A 149 -10.14 -14.67 14.67
CA ILE A 149 -11.12 -13.60 14.83
C ILE A 149 -10.91 -12.51 13.74
N VAL A 150 -9.68 -12.07 13.54
CA VAL A 150 -9.36 -11.03 12.55
C VAL A 150 -9.55 -11.57 11.12
N ARG A 151 -9.09 -12.79 10.82
CA ARG A 151 -9.27 -13.44 9.52
C ARG A 151 -10.76 -13.57 9.17
N ASP A 152 -11.57 -14.07 10.09
CA ASP A 152 -12.99 -14.35 9.82
C ASP A 152 -13.77 -13.06 9.59
N TYR A 153 -13.42 -11.99 10.30
CA TYR A 153 -13.94 -10.65 10.03
C TYR A 153 -13.54 -10.19 8.61
N ASN A 154 -12.26 -10.29 8.26
CA ASN A 154 -11.75 -9.85 6.95
C ASN A 154 -12.35 -10.65 5.79
N VAL A 155 -12.61 -11.94 5.98
CA VAL A 155 -13.33 -12.78 5.00
C VAL A 155 -14.74 -12.26 4.76
N GLN A 156 -15.46 -11.84 5.81
CA GLN A 156 -16.80 -11.26 5.66
C GLN A 156 -16.75 -9.91 4.94
N GLU A 157 -15.81 -9.04 5.32
CA GLU A 157 -15.63 -7.74 4.67
C GLU A 157 -15.23 -7.88 3.19
N MET A 158 -14.32 -8.79 2.87
CA MET A 158 -13.93 -9.04 1.48
C MET A 158 -15.12 -9.48 0.61
N ARG A 159 -16.02 -10.31 1.12
CA ARG A 159 -17.27 -10.68 0.40
C ARG A 159 -18.11 -9.46 0.09
N ARG A 160 -18.30 -8.57 1.07
CA ARG A 160 -19.07 -7.32 0.90
C ARG A 160 -18.41 -6.38 -0.11
N ILE A 161 -17.08 -6.25 -0.05
CA ILE A 161 -16.30 -5.45 -1.01
C ILE A 161 -16.52 -5.98 -2.42
N VAL A 162 -16.39 -7.28 -2.63
CA VAL A 162 -16.54 -7.91 -3.95
C VAL A 162 -17.96 -7.77 -4.48
N GLU A 163 -18.99 -7.93 -3.63
CA GLU A 163 -20.40 -7.74 -4.02
C GLU A 163 -20.68 -6.31 -4.50
N GLY A 164 -20.03 -5.30 -3.89
CA GLY A 164 -20.18 -3.88 -4.26
C GLY A 164 -19.20 -3.38 -5.33
N CYS A 165 -18.15 -4.13 -5.61
CA CYS A 165 -17.07 -3.69 -6.48
C CYS A 165 -17.44 -3.81 -7.96
N GLN A 166 -17.42 -2.67 -8.69
CA GLN A 166 -17.60 -2.64 -10.14
C GLN A 166 -16.26 -2.73 -10.90
N ASP A 167 -15.13 -2.55 -10.21
CA ASP A 167 -13.80 -2.62 -10.81
C ASP A 167 -13.37 -4.09 -11.02
N TRP A 168 -12.41 -4.30 -11.92
CA TRP A 168 -11.78 -5.59 -12.17
C TRP A 168 -10.77 -5.98 -11.08
N MET A 169 -10.44 -5.07 -10.16
CA MET A 169 -9.42 -5.27 -9.13
C MET A 169 -9.90 -4.77 -7.76
N VAL A 170 -9.53 -5.50 -6.71
CA VAL A 170 -9.67 -5.10 -5.31
C VAL A 170 -8.33 -4.60 -4.79
N TYR A 171 -8.36 -3.49 -4.07
CA TYR A 171 -7.18 -2.85 -3.47
C TYR A 171 -7.14 -3.13 -1.98
N VAL A 172 -6.03 -3.67 -1.50
CA VAL A 172 -5.77 -3.89 -0.07
C VAL A 172 -4.34 -3.47 0.27
N GLY A 173 -4.07 -3.25 1.55
CA GLY A 173 -2.74 -2.90 2.04
C GLY A 173 -2.52 -3.37 3.46
N ASP A 174 -1.32 -3.90 3.74
CA ASP A 174 -0.90 -4.33 5.08
C ASP A 174 0.63 -4.34 5.14
N ASP A 175 1.25 -3.60 6.05
CA ASP A 175 2.70 -3.40 6.09
C ASP A 175 3.40 -4.58 6.77
N LEU A 176 3.85 -5.53 5.95
CA LEU A 176 4.42 -6.79 6.41
C LEU A 176 5.90 -6.72 6.76
N GLY A 177 6.58 -5.67 6.32
CA GLY A 177 8.00 -5.49 6.47
C GLY A 177 8.40 -4.34 7.39
N MET A 178 9.56 -4.49 8.01
CA MET A 178 10.33 -3.40 8.60
C MET A 178 11.37 -2.92 7.57
N GLN A 179 12.22 -1.95 7.92
CA GLN A 179 13.19 -1.39 6.96
C GLN A 179 14.15 -2.42 6.34
N GLN A 180 14.54 -3.46 7.07
CA GLN A 180 15.56 -4.42 6.65
C GLN A 180 15.14 -5.89 6.74
N ALA A 181 14.00 -6.20 7.31
CA ALA A 181 13.49 -7.55 7.50
C ALA A 181 11.95 -7.54 7.57
N LEU A 182 11.33 -8.71 7.52
CA LEU A 182 9.93 -8.87 7.92
C LEU A 182 9.77 -8.55 9.41
N ALA A 183 8.57 -8.17 9.80
CA ALA A 183 8.25 -7.96 11.22
C ALA A 183 8.35 -9.27 12.01
N ILE A 184 7.90 -10.39 11.45
CA ILE A 184 8.03 -11.75 11.99
C ILE A 184 8.85 -12.63 11.05
N ARG A 185 9.35 -13.76 11.53
CA ARG A 185 10.14 -14.67 10.68
C ARG A 185 9.30 -15.20 9.50
N PRO A 186 9.91 -15.42 8.32
CA PRO A 186 9.19 -15.94 7.15
C PRO A 186 8.42 -17.23 7.42
N ASP A 187 8.96 -18.12 8.24
CA ASP A 187 8.31 -19.40 8.56
C ASP A 187 7.09 -19.21 9.48
N GLU A 188 7.15 -18.26 10.42
CA GLU A 188 5.99 -17.87 11.24
C GLU A 188 4.92 -17.20 10.36
N TRP A 189 5.33 -16.33 9.46
CA TRP A 189 4.42 -15.71 8.50
C TRP A 189 3.70 -16.79 7.65
N ARG A 190 4.43 -17.77 7.13
CA ARG A 190 3.87 -18.90 6.37
C ARG A 190 2.93 -19.76 7.20
N LYS A 191 3.28 -20.00 8.46
CA LYS A 191 2.47 -20.81 9.37
C LYS A 191 1.13 -20.15 9.73
N TYR A 192 1.18 -18.86 10.07
CA TYR A 192 0.05 -18.17 10.69
C TYR A 192 -0.70 -17.23 9.74
N LEU A 193 0.01 -16.44 8.94
CA LEU A 193 -0.60 -15.37 8.16
C LEU A 193 -0.90 -15.77 6.71
N LYS A 194 -0.03 -16.54 6.05
CA LYS A 194 -0.28 -17.01 4.68
C LYS A 194 -1.65 -17.66 4.51
N PRO A 195 -2.14 -18.57 5.39
CA PRO A 195 -3.48 -19.13 5.28
C PRO A 195 -4.60 -18.09 5.35
N CYS A 196 -4.37 -16.98 6.11
CA CYS A 196 -5.33 -15.89 6.21
C CYS A 196 -5.45 -15.13 4.89
N TYR A 197 -4.31 -14.73 4.29
CA TYR A 197 -4.31 -14.07 2.98
C TYR A 197 -4.89 -14.95 1.88
N GLN A 198 -4.58 -16.25 1.87
CA GLN A 198 -5.17 -17.21 0.94
C GLN A 198 -6.70 -17.26 1.05
N ALA A 199 -7.23 -17.33 2.27
CA ALA A 199 -8.67 -17.36 2.51
C ALA A 199 -9.37 -16.05 2.08
N ILE A 200 -8.73 -14.90 2.32
CA ILE A 200 -9.27 -13.58 1.98
C ILE A 200 -9.22 -13.37 0.46
N TYR A 201 -8.08 -13.68 -0.19
CA TYR A 201 -7.88 -13.42 -1.64
C TYR A 201 -8.56 -14.44 -2.55
N ALA A 202 -8.93 -15.63 -2.04
CA ALA A 202 -9.75 -16.56 -2.79
C ALA A 202 -11.14 -15.99 -3.16
N ILE A 203 -11.63 -15.01 -2.38
CA ILE A 203 -12.96 -14.43 -2.60
C ILE A 203 -13.01 -13.55 -3.86
N PRO A 204 -12.12 -12.54 -4.05
CA PRO A 204 -12.08 -11.79 -5.30
C PRO A 204 -11.76 -12.67 -6.50
N HIS A 205 -10.88 -13.66 -6.39
CA HIS A 205 -10.60 -14.58 -7.50
C HIS A 205 -11.81 -15.42 -7.90
N ALA A 206 -12.62 -15.87 -6.94
CA ALA A 206 -13.88 -16.56 -7.24
C ALA A 206 -14.90 -15.67 -7.97
N ALA A 207 -14.73 -14.36 -7.91
CA ALA A 207 -15.51 -13.34 -8.63
C ALA A 207 -14.76 -12.74 -9.84
N GLU A 208 -13.73 -13.43 -10.34
CA GLU A 208 -12.92 -13.04 -11.51
C GLU A 208 -12.27 -11.65 -11.36
N LYS A 209 -11.93 -11.28 -10.11
CA LYS A 209 -11.25 -10.01 -9.79
C LYS A 209 -9.81 -10.24 -9.40
N SER A 210 -8.94 -9.33 -9.82
CA SER A 210 -7.54 -9.31 -9.41
C SER A 210 -7.36 -8.69 -8.02
N VAL A 211 -6.23 -8.98 -7.39
CA VAL A 211 -5.83 -8.45 -6.08
C VAL A 211 -4.61 -7.56 -6.22
N TYR A 212 -4.75 -6.30 -5.81
CA TYR A 212 -3.64 -5.36 -5.58
C TYR A 212 -3.30 -5.36 -4.09
N MET A 213 -2.02 -5.58 -3.77
CA MET A 213 -1.53 -5.60 -2.38
C MET A 213 -0.42 -4.57 -2.19
N HIS A 214 -0.72 -3.50 -1.43
CA HIS A 214 0.30 -2.58 -0.92
C HIS A 214 0.94 -3.16 0.35
N THR A 215 2.26 -2.99 0.47
CA THR A 215 2.98 -3.35 1.70
C THR A 215 4.28 -2.57 1.82
N ASP A 216 4.43 -1.88 2.92
CA ASP A 216 5.68 -1.21 3.27
C ASP A 216 6.71 -2.20 3.83
N GLY A 217 7.96 -1.79 3.77
CA GLY A 217 9.10 -2.50 4.32
C GLY A 217 9.68 -3.61 3.45
N HIS A 218 10.59 -4.38 4.03
CA HIS A 218 11.32 -5.46 3.38
C HIS A 218 10.48 -6.74 3.34
N ILE A 219 10.06 -7.16 2.13
CA ILE A 219 9.17 -8.31 1.93
C ILE A 219 9.73 -9.37 0.95
N LEU A 220 10.95 -9.20 0.44
CA LEU A 220 11.54 -10.13 -0.53
C LEU A 220 11.37 -11.62 -0.17
N PRO A 221 11.55 -12.03 1.11
CA PRO A 221 11.44 -13.45 1.48
C PRO A 221 10.06 -14.07 1.28
N ILE A 222 8.99 -13.25 1.21
CA ILE A 222 7.59 -13.71 1.10
C ILE A 222 6.89 -13.29 -0.19
N ILE A 223 7.55 -12.59 -1.10
CA ILE A 223 6.95 -12.25 -2.40
C ILE A 223 6.43 -13.51 -3.14
N PRO A 224 7.18 -14.62 -3.21
CA PRO A 224 6.66 -15.84 -3.81
C PRO A 224 5.39 -16.36 -3.12
N ASP A 225 5.33 -16.25 -1.81
CA ASP A 225 4.16 -16.66 -1.02
C ASP A 225 2.95 -15.75 -1.27
N LEU A 226 3.16 -14.43 -1.43
CA LEU A 226 2.09 -13.48 -1.79
C LEU A 226 1.51 -13.79 -3.18
N ILE A 227 2.36 -14.16 -4.14
CA ILE A 227 1.92 -14.62 -5.47
C ILE A 227 1.07 -15.88 -5.33
N GLU A 228 1.49 -16.86 -4.53
CA GLU A 228 0.73 -18.09 -4.25
C GLU A 228 -0.59 -17.80 -3.52
N CYS A 229 -0.68 -16.74 -2.73
CA CYS A 229 -1.93 -16.28 -2.12
C CYS A 229 -2.88 -15.62 -3.14
N GLY A 230 -2.40 -15.31 -4.35
CA GLY A 230 -3.22 -14.74 -5.41
C GLY A 230 -3.01 -13.22 -5.62
N VAL A 231 -1.92 -12.63 -5.17
CA VAL A 231 -1.60 -11.23 -5.48
C VAL A 231 -1.25 -11.10 -6.96
N ASN A 232 -1.99 -10.25 -7.69
CA ASN A 232 -1.76 -9.97 -9.11
C ASN A 232 -0.86 -8.73 -9.31
N VAL A 233 -0.99 -7.75 -8.43
CA VAL A 233 -0.16 -6.54 -8.41
C VAL A 233 0.36 -6.34 -6.99
N VAL A 234 1.67 -6.38 -6.81
CA VAL A 234 2.33 -6.05 -5.54
C VAL A 234 2.87 -4.63 -5.61
N ASN A 235 2.66 -3.84 -4.54
CA ASN A 235 3.19 -2.49 -4.44
C ASN A 235 4.22 -2.42 -3.30
N PRO A 236 5.49 -2.77 -3.58
CA PRO A 236 6.58 -2.77 -2.61
C PRO A 236 7.36 -1.47 -2.64
N GLN A 237 7.99 -1.12 -1.53
CA GLN A 237 8.94 -0.01 -1.46
C GLN A 237 10.27 -0.36 -2.11
N PHE A 238 10.79 0.57 -2.94
CA PHE A 238 12.07 0.43 -3.63
C PHE A 238 13.24 0.19 -2.65
N ARG A 239 13.44 1.08 -1.68
CA ARG A 239 14.63 1.09 -0.82
C ARG A 239 14.71 -0.14 0.08
N ALA A 240 13.61 -0.54 0.68
CA ALA A 240 13.54 -1.68 1.58
C ALA A 240 13.83 -3.02 0.87
N ASN A 241 13.51 -3.12 -0.43
CA ASN A 241 13.62 -4.36 -1.19
C ASN A 241 14.75 -4.39 -2.22
N SER A 242 15.37 -3.26 -2.50
CA SER A 242 16.33 -3.04 -3.60
C SER A 242 15.79 -3.39 -4.99
N LEU A 243 16.23 -2.64 -6.00
CA LEU A 243 15.76 -2.86 -7.36
C LEU A 243 16.15 -4.26 -7.90
N ASN A 244 17.38 -4.71 -7.63
CA ASN A 244 17.82 -6.03 -8.06
C ASN A 244 17.07 -7.17 -7.37
N GLY A 245 16.71 -6.99 -6.10
CA GLY A 245 15.87 -7.93 -5.36
C GLY A 245 14.47 -8.04 -5.97
N LEU A 246 13.84 -6.91 -6.29
CA LEU A 246 12.53 -6.88 -6.94
C LEU A 246 12.57 -7.47 -8.36
N VAL A 247 13.60 -7.18 -9.14
CA VAL A 247 13.79 -7.81 -10.45
C VAL A 247 13.83 -9.34 -10.31
N ALA A 248 14.62 -9.85 -9.39
CA ALA A 248 14.76 -11.30 -9.19
C ALA A 248 13.46 -11.96 -8.68
N ALA A 249 12.71 -11.27 -7.81
CA ALA A 249 11.52 -11.84 -7.20
C ALA A 249 10.26 -11.70 -8.06
N CYS A 250 10.12 -10.58 -8.81
CA CYS A 250 8.84 -10.19 -9.42
C CYS A 250 8.83 -10.23 -10.94
N LYS A 251 9.95 -9.89 -11.64
CA LYS A 251 9.93 -9.68 -13.09
C LYS A 251 9.41 -10.92 -13.85
N GLY A 252 8.35 -10.71 -14.64
CA GLY A 252 7.69 -11.79 -15.40
C GLY A 252 6.87 -12.78 -14.56
N ARG A 253 6.66 -12.52 -13.25
CA ARG A 253 5.93 -13.40 -12.34
C ARG A 253 4.71 -12.73 -11.71
N VAL A 254 4.82 -11.47 -11.36
CA VAL A 254 3.77 -10.64 -10.79
C VAL A 254 3.97 -9.21 -11.25
N CYS A 255 2.90 -8.47 -11.44
CA CYS A 255 3.01 -7.05 -11.74
C CYS A 255 3.48 -6.29 -10.49
N VAL A 256 4.45 -5.39 -10.70
CA VAL A 256 4.97 -4.51 -9.64
C VAL A 256 4.42 -3.11 -9.88
N ASP A 257 3.67 -2.57 -8.93
CA ASP A 257 3.45 -1.12 -8.82
C ASP A 257 4.56 -0.58 -7.91
N LEU A 258 5.70 -0.21 -8.51
CA LEU A 258 6.89 0.15 -7.75
C LEU A 258 6.71 1.48 -7.03
N ASP A 259 6.70 1.45 -5.69
CA ASP A 259 6.82 2.65 -4.88
C ASP A 259 8.27 3.15 -4.93
N LEU A 260 8.47 4.22 -5.74
CA LEU A 260 9.78 4.82 -6.00
C LEU A 260 10.46 5.30 -4.72
N ASP A 261 11.77 5.53 -4.77
CA ASP A 261 12.57 5.82 -3.58
C ASP A 261 12.25 7.17 -2.93
N ARG A 262 11.12 7.25 -2.24
CA ARG A 262 10.66 8.43 -1.50
C ARG A 262 11.65 8.90 -0.41
N GLN A 263 12.57 8.03 0.04
CA GLN A 263 13.61 8.42 0.98
C GLN A 263 14.80 9.14 0.30
N MET A 264 14.95 9.02 -1.01
CA MET A 264 15.96 9.74 -1.79
C MET A 264 15.46 11.14 -2.18
N PHE A 265 14.20 11.27 -2.56
CA PHE A 265 13.63 12.47 -3.17
C PHE A 265 13.80 13.77 -2.37
N PRO A 266 13.78 13.79 -1.03
CA PRO A 266 14.05 15.02 -0.27
C PRO A 266 15.47 15.57 -0.41
N PHE A 267 16.44 14.75 -0.83
CA PHE A 267 17.87 15.06 -0.73
C PHE A 267 18.60 15.03 -2.09
N CYS A 268 17.97 14.56 -3.14
CA CYS A 268 18.59 14.43 -4.46
C CYS A 268 18.32 15.65 -5.34
N SER A 269 19.05 15.75 -6.45
CA SER A 269 18.79 16.72 -7.51
C SER A 269 17.69 16.21 -8.46
N PRO A 270 17.04 17.12 -9.23
CA PRO A 270 16.08 16.72 -10.28
C PRO A 270 16.65 15.73 -11.31
N SER A 271 17.95 15.81 -11.66
CA SER A 271 18.59 14.87 -12.55
C SER A 271 18.71 13.47 -11.97
N GLU A 272 18.97 13.36 -10.67
CA GLU A 272 19.03 12.07 -9.98
C GLU A 272 17.65 11.43 -9.87
N VAL A 273 16.58 12.23 -9.80
CA VAL A 273 15.19 11.74 -9.90
C VAL A 273 14.95 11.09 -11.27
N ASP A 274 15.31 11.78 -12.37
CA ASP A 274 15.16 11.26 -13.75
C ASP A 274 15.95 9.96 -13.93
N ASP A 275 17.21 9.92 -13.47
CA ASP A 275 18.07 8.75 -13.52
C ASP A 275 17.48 7.57 -12.75
N HIS A 276 16.91 7.81 -11.57
CA HIS A 276 16.27 6.79 -10.75
C HIS A 276 15.05 6.16 -11.44
N VAL A 277 14.15 6.98 -11.96
CA VAL A 277 12.96 6.48 -12.66
C VAL A 277 13.36 5.71 -13.92
N ARG A 278 14.33 6.23 -14.68
CA ARG A 278 14.88 5.55 -15.86
C ARG A 278 15.42 4.15 -15.49
N GLU A 279 16.26 4.06 -14.46
CA GLU A 279 16.84 2.78 -14.04
C GLU A 279 15.77 1.76 -13.65
N CYS A 280 14.72 2.21 -12.94
CA CYS A 280 13.59 1.35 -12.59
C CYS A 280 12.88 0.79 -13.82
N VAL A 281 12.61 1.64 -14.83
CA VAL A 281 11.98 1.23 -16.08
C VAL A 281 12.87 0.28 -16.87
N GLU A 282 14.16 0.59 -17.05
CA GLU A 282 15.11 -0.26 -17.76
C GLU A 282 15.24 -1.66 -17.16
N LYS A 283 15.23 -1.76 -15.83
CA LYS A 283 15.42 -3.05 -15.14
C LYS A 283 14.13 -3.86 -14.99
N LEU A 284 13.03 -3.23 -14.61
CA LEU A 284 11.75 -3.92 -14.36
C LEU A 284 10.84 -3.95 -15.58
N GLY A 285 10.90 -2.94 -16.44
CA GLY A 285 10.05 -2.83 -17.61
C GLY A 285 10.15 -4.01 -18.57
N SER A 286 9.05 -4.28 -19.25
CA SER A 286 8.93 -5.32 -20.28
C SER A 286 7.82 -4.94 -21.26
N PRO A 287 7.99 -5.18 -22.56
CA PRO A 287 6.92 -4.98 -23.54
C PRO A 287 5.65 -5.79 -23.24
N ASN A 288 5.79 -6.89 -22.51
CA ASN A 288 4.65 -7.70 -22.10
C ASN A 288 3.88 -7.10 -20.94
N GLY A 289 4.41 -6.08 -20.24
CA GLY A 289 3.81 -5.50 -19.03
C GLY A 289 4.51 -5.95 -17.74
N GLY A 290 3.79 -5.93 -16.62
CA GLY A 290 4.31 -6.33 -15.31
C GLY A 290 4.95 -5.19 -14.52
N LEU A 291 4.81 -3.92 -14.98
CA LEU A 291 5.30 -2.75 -14.26
C LEU A 291 4.26 -1.63 -14.25
N TRP A 292 4.03 -1.07 -13.08
CA TRP A 292 3.48 0.26 -12.83
C TRP A 292 4.48 1.03 -11.98
N LEU A 293 4.39 2.36 -12.00
CA LEU A 293 5.24 3.23 -11.19
C LEU A 293 4.39 4.15 -10.32
N LYS A 294 4.73 4.23 -9.06
CA LYS A 294 4.06 5.08 -8.08
C LYS A 294 5.09 5.93 -7.35
N ALA A 295 4.77 7.18 -7.12
CA ALA A 295 5.52 8.05 -6.24
C ALA A 295 4.62 8.62 -5.16
N GLU A 296 5.01 8.47 -3.89
CA GLU A 296 4.41 9.17 -2.77
C GLU A 296 5.30 10.35 -2.39
N CYS A 297 4.73 11.56 -2.39
CA CYS A 297 5.45 12.80 -2.12
C CYS A 297 5.04 13.35 -0.74
N GLY A 298 5.99 13.32 0.19
CA GLY A 298 5.85 13.85 1.54
C GLY A 298 6.12 15.37 1.64
N PRO A 299 5.83 15.99 2.78
CA PRO A 299 6.06 17.42 3.01
C PRO A 299 7.54 17.78 3.12
N ASP A 300 8.43 16.81 3.31
CA ASP A 300 9.88 16.98 3.36
C ASP A 300 10.52 17.08 1.96
N MET A 301 9.76 16.78 0.90
CA MET A 301 10.25 16.81 -0.48
C MET A 301 10.15 18.21 -1.07
N PRO A 302 11.25 18.82 -1.58
CA PRO A 302 11.21 20.11 -2.23
C PRO A 302 10.29 20.14 -3.45
N LEU A 303 9.60 21.25 -3.69
CA LEU A 303 8.65 21.39 -4.79
C LEU A 303 9.29 21.11 -6.17
N GLU A 304 10.56 21.50 -6.35
CA GLU A 304 11.33 21.20 -7.57
C GLU A 304 11.54 19.72 -7.80
N ASN A 305 11.70 18.93 -6.73
CA ASN A 305 11.84 17.48 -6.82
C ASN A 305 10.47 16.80 -7.06
N ILE A 306 9.39 17.35 -6.52
CA ILE A 306 8.01 16.92 -6.85
C ILE A 306 7.77 17.13 -8.36
N GLU A 307 8.13 18.29 -8.91
CA GLU A 307 8.05 18.58 -10.35
C GLU A 307 8.89 17.58 -11.19
N ALA A 308 10.12 17.31 -10.73
CA ALA A 308 11.00 16.35 -11.40
C ALA A 308 10.43 14.92 -11.42
N VAL A 309 9.85 14.48 -10.30
CA VAL A 309 9.17 13.16 -10.23
C VAL A 309 7.99 13.10 -11.19
N CYS A 310 7.11 14.12 -11.19
CA CYS A 310 5.98 14.15 -12.12
C CYS A 310 6.45 14.13 -13.58
N THR A 311 7.47 14.94 -13.92
CA THR A 311 8.06 15.00 -15.27
C THR A 311 8.67 13.65 -15.67
N ALA A 312 9.42 13.00 -14.79
CA ALA A 312 10.02 11.70 -15.05
C ALA A 312 8.96 10.61 -15.24
N LEU A 313 7.91 10.58 -14.39
CA LEU A 313 6.81 9.62 -14.53
C LEU A 313 6.09 9.78 -15.86
N GLU A 314 5.77 11.01 -16.30
CA GLU A 314 5.13 11.26 -17.60
C GLU A 314 6.05 10.87 -18.77
N LYS A 315 7.35 11.17 -18.67
CA LYS A 315 8.35 10.83 -19.68
C LYS A 315 8.49 9.31 -19.85
N TYR A 316 8.69 8.60 -18.75
CA TYR A 316 8.97 7.16 -18.78
C TYR A 316 7.71 6.30 -18.80
N GLY A 317 6.55 6.82 -18.40
CA GLY A 317 5.25 6.18 -18.61
C GLY A 317 4.92 5.89 -20.07
N GLY A 318 5.52 6.67 -21.01
CA GLY A 318 5.41 6.44 -22.46
C GLY A 318 6.44 5.49 -23.07
N TYR A 319 7.34 4.89 -22.29
CA TYR A 319 8.58 4.26 -22.76
C TYR A 319 8.47 2.74 -23.02
N LEU A 320 7.36 2.25 -23.55
CA LEU A 320 7.26 0.84 -24.00
C LEU A 320 7.38 0.66 -25.51
N ALA A 321 7.77 1.71 -26.23
CA ALA A 321 7.98 1.62 -27.68
C ALA A 321 9.34 1.05 -28.05
#